data_9c7aeb5d6670006a531a554ce5fb0d37
#
_entry.id   9c7aeb5d6670006a531a554ce5fb0d37
#
_cell.length_a   1.000
_cell.length_b   1.000
_cell.length_c   1.000
_cell.angle_alpha   90.00
_cell.angle_beta   90.00
_cell.angle_gamma   90.00
#
_symmetry.space_group_name_H-M   'P 1'
#
loop_
_entity.id
_entity.type
_entity.pdbx_description
1 polymer ?
#
loop_
_entity_poly.entity_id
_entity_poly.type
_entity_poly.pdbx_seq_one_letter_code
_entity_poly.pdbx_strand_id
1 'polypeptide(L)'
;MRICFKHAQVWKDGSLRLADILVSDGRIVSIGDRVSCPTDTVCVEVHNAVIFPGFVDVHVHLREPGFSYKETVRTGTLAAAHGGFAHVAAMPNLNPVPDCKASLEEELRRIRESACVHVHPYGAISVGQKGEQLADLDAMAPEVIAFSDDGKGVQSESLMREAMEQCRRLGKILAAHCEDNRLLRGGYIHDGAYAKTHSHRGICSESEWGQIARDVRLAEETGCAYHVCHVSTKESVSIIREAKRRGVNVTCETGPHYLTFTEDDLQEDGRFKMNPPLRSREDRDALIEGLLDGTIDMIVTDHAPHSREEKARGLEKSAMGVVGLETSFAACYTSLREARRSAARKAYGSDARRADAPLWLRHGACHRAAGRSDSLQPERELCSRAGTVFVDGSGNAVCRRHAHRRMQDDND
;
A
#
# COMPACT_ATOMS: atom_id res chain seq x y z
N MET A 1 -24.00 8.34 18.41
CA MET A 1 -23.24 7.74 19.54
C MET A 1 -22.03 8.60 19.83
N ARG A 2 -21.78 8.91 21.13
CA ARG A 2 -20.61 9.69 21.56
C ARG A 2 -19.58 8.80 22.25
N ILE A 3 -18.31 8.96 21.87
CA ILE A 3 -17.17 8.24 22.48
C ILE A 3 -16.10 9.26 22.81
N CYS A 4 -15.57 9.20 24.03
CA CYS A 4 -14.41 10.00 24.42
C CYS A 4 -13.23 9.09 24.75
N PHE A 5 -12.13 9.24 24.00
CA PHE A 5 -10.88 8.56 24.28
C PHE A 5 -10.07 9.43 25.22
N LYS A 6 -9.76 8.89 26.40
CA LYS A 6 -9.09 9.60 27.48
C LYS A 6 -7.59 9.22 27.57
N HIS A 7 -6.77 10.23 27.85
CA HIS A 7 -5.32 10.05 28.11
C HIS A 7 -4.57 9.37 26.96
N ALA A 8 -4.95 9.69 25.71
CA ALA A 8 -4.29 9.19 24.53
C ALA A 8 -3.03 9.98 24.18
N GLN A 9 -2.01 9.31 23.66
CA GLN A 9 -0.92 9.97 22.94
C GLN A 9 -1.40 10.25 21.50
N VAL A 10 -1.63 11.51 21.16
CA VAL A 10 -2.13 11.93 19.84
C VAL A 10 -0.98 12.51 19.04
N TRP A 11 -0.80 12.02 17.80
CA TRP A 11 0.15 12.61 16.88
C TRP A 11 -0.43 13.89 16.27
N LYS A 12 0.20 15.03 16.57
CA LYS A 12 -0.20 16.33 16.05
C LYS A 12 1.03 17.21 15.82
N ASP A 13 1.08 17.87 14.68
CA ASP A 13 2.12 18.85 14.33
C ASP A 13 3.57 18.33 14.53
N GLY A 14 3.80 17.06 14.15
CA GLY A 14 5.13 16.45 14.22
C GLY A 14 5.57 15.97 15.63
N SER A 15 4.65 15.92 16.59
CA SER A 15 4.93 15.45 17.95
C SER A 15 3.76 14.65 18.56
N LEU A 16 4.10 13.77 19.52
CA LEU A 16 3.09 13.12 20.36
C LEU A 16 2.73 14.03 21.52
N ARG A 17 1.42 14.21 21.75
CA ARG A 17 0.88 14.98 22.87
C ARG A 17 -0.19 14.18 23.58
N LEU A 18 -0.20 14.24 24.91
CA LEU A 18 -1.27 13.68 25.71
C LEU A 18 -2.54 14.52 25.48
N ALA A 19 -3.64 13.88 25.09
CA ALA A 19 -4.90 14.56 24.82
C ALA A 19 -6.09 13.60 24.96
N ASP A 20 -7.27 14.18 25.22
CA ASP A 20 -8.55 13.52 25.08
C ASP A 20 -9.11 13.79 23.68
N ILE A 21 -9.84 12.84 23.11
CA ILE A 21 -10.54 12.98 21.83
C ILE A 21 -12.02 12.65 22.02
N LEU A 22 -12.90 13.60 21.74
CA LEU A 22 -14.34 13.38 21.71
C LEU A 22 -14.80 13.17 20.26
N VAL A 23 -15.45 12.04 20.04
CA VAL A 23 -16.08 11.68 18.76
C VAL A 23 -17.59 11.67 18.96
N SER A 24 -18.35 12.31 18.08
CA SER A 24 -19.80 12.24 18.01
C SER A 24 -20.22 11.89 16.57
N ASP A 25 -21.06 10.87 16.45
CA ASP A 25 -21.62 10.44 15.18
C ASP A 25 -20.58 10.25 14.06
N GLY A 26 -19.47 9.58 14.43
CA GLY A 26 -18.36 9.27 13.53
C GLY A 26 -17.42 10.44 13.22
N ARG A 27 -17.60 11.61 13.86
CA ARG A 27 -16.77 12.80 13.65
C ARG A 27 -16.03 13.21 14.91
N ILE A 28 -14.76 13.60 14.78
CA ILE A 28 -14.00 14.23 15.86
C ILE A 28 -14.56 15.63 16.08
N VAL A 29 -15.11 15.87 17.26
CA VAL A 29 -15.68 17.17 17.62
C VAL A 29 -14.77 18.00 18.53
N SER A 30 -13.85 17.35 19.27
CA SER A 30 -12.89 18.05 20.13
C SER A 30 -11.63 17.21 20.37
N ILE A 31 -10.47 17.87 20.40
CA ILE A 31 -9.19 17.32 20.85
C ILE A 31 -8.57 18.33 21.82
N GLY A 32 -8.21 17.91 23.03
CA GLY A 32 -7.62 18.79 24.03
C GLY A 32 -7.13 18.04 25.26
N ASP A 33 -6.36 18.72 26.12
CA ASP A 33 -5.76 18.13 27.34
C ASP A 33 -6.83 17.60 28.32
N ARG A 34 -8.00 18.21 28.32
CA ARG A 34 -9.20 17.78 29.04
C ARG A 34 -10.44 18.15 28.22
N VAL A 35 -11.16 17.14 27.77
CA VAL A 35 -12.39 17.35 27.02
C VAL A 35 -13.60 17.06 27.93
N SER A 36 -14.50 18.04 28.00
CA SER A 36 -15.79 17.85 28.70
C SER A 36 -16.64 16.87 27.91
N CYS A 37 -17.07 15.81 28.57
CA CYS A 37 -17.90 14.78 27.96
C CYS A 37 -19.35 14.96 28.42
N PRO A 38 -20.35 15.05 27.50
CA PRO A 38 -21.76 14.94 27.84
C PRO A 38 -22.07 13.63 28.60
N THR A 39 -23.13 13.61 29.37
CA THR A 39 -23.50 12.50 30.26
C THR A 39 -23.76 11.17 29.55
N ASP A 40 -24.11 11.20 28.26
CA ASP A 40 -24.36 10.04 27.40
C ASP A 40 -23.11 9.57 26.63
N THR A 41 -21.91 10.03 27.02
CA THR A 41 -20.66 9.70 26.35
C THR A 41 -20.02 8.43 26.92
N VAL A 42 -19.68 7.48 26.05
CA VAL A 42 -18.85 6.32 26.42
C VAL A 42 -17.39 6.77 26.55
N CYS A 43 -16.85 6.73 27.77
CA CYS A 43 -15.44 7.05 28.00
C CYS A 43 -14.58 5.78 27.89
N VAL A 44 -13.51 5.86 27.08
CA VAL A 44 -12.55 4.78 26.88
C VAL A 44 -11.18 5.29 27.35
N GLU A 45 -10.64 4.67 28.40
CA GLU A 45 -9.29 4.94 28.86
C GLU A 45 -8.26 4.24 27.98
N VAL A 46 -7.35 5.03 27.37
CA VAL A 46 -6.39 4.52 26.40
C VAL A 46 -4.95 4.82 26.82
N HIS A 47 -4.67 4.64 28.10
CA HIS A 47 -3.34 4.88 28.68
C HIS A 47 -2.23 4.20 27.86
N ASN A 48 -1.18 4.95 27.54
CA ASN A 48 -0.02 4.51 26.75
C ASN A 48 -0.31 4.10 25.30
N ALA A 49 -1.54 4.25 24.82
CA ALA A 49 -1.86 4.02 23.42
C ALA A 49 -1.63 5.28 22.59
N VAL A 50 -1.18 5.09 21.35
CA VAL A 50 -1.03 6.18 20.38
C VAL A 50 -2.20 6.15 19.42
N ILE A 51 -2.83 7.31 19.21
CA ILE A 51 -3.90 7.49 18.25
C ILE A 51 -3.34 8.17 17.00
N PHE A 52 -3.54 7.52 15.85
CA PHE A 52 -3.20 8.03 14.52
C PHE A 52 -4.46 8.25 13.69
N PRO A 53 -4.39 9.08 12.62
CA PRO A 53 -5.35 8.98 11.53
C PRO A 53 -5.37 7.57 10.96
N GLY A 54 -6.53 7.11 10.47
CA GLY A 54 -6.63 5.82 9.79
C GLY A 54 -5.63 5.74 8.63
N PHE A 55 -5.00 4.57 8.46
CA PHE A 55 -4.04 4.35 7.39
C PHE A 55 -4.74 4.26 6.03
N VAL A 56 -3.97 4.52 4.98
CA VAL A 56 -4.40 4.36 3.59
C VAL A 56 -3.45 3.40 2.92
N ASP A 57 -3.98 2.41 2.21
CA ASP A 57 -3.20 1.48 1.39
C ASP A 57 -3.65 1.60 -0.06
N VAL A 58 -2.77 2.05 -0.93
CA VAL A 58 -3.12 2.27 -2.34
C VAL A 58 -2.90 1.05 -3.22
N HIS A 59 -2.53 -0.11 -2.63
CA HIS A 59 -2.25 -1.32 -3.38
C HIS A 59 -2.69 -2.58 -2.63
N VAL A 60 -3.90 -3.05 -2.92
CA VAL A 60 -4.44 -4.31 -2.37
C VAL A 60 -5.20 -5.09 -3.43
N HIS A 61 -5.32 -6.42 -3.22
CA HIS A 61 -6.06 -7.32 -4.10
C HIS A 61 -7.23 -7.94 -3.34
N LEU A 62 -8.44 -7.41 -3.51
CA LEU A 62 -9.63 -7.92 -2.83
C LEU A 62 -10.26 -9.15 -3.50
N ARG A 63 -9.73 -9.56 -4.65
CA ARG A 63 -10.05 -10.83 -5.35
C ARG A 63 -11.51 -11.00 -5.79
N GLU A 64 -12.40 -10.07 -5.53
CA GLU A 64 -13.81 -10.15 -5.88
C GLU A 64 -14.22 -8.95 -6.75
N PRO A 65 -14.89 -9.20 -7.88
CA PRO A 65 -15.48 -10.48 -8.37
C PRO A 65 -14.46 -11.47 -8.94
N GLY A 66 -14.87 -12.73 -9.05
CA GLY A 66 -14.23 -13.81 -9.82
C GLY A 66 -13.34 -14.75 -9.04
N PHE A 67 -12.71 -14.30 -7.93
CA PHE A 67 -11.76 -15.11 -7.16
C PHE A 67 -12.09 -15.14 -5.66
N SER A 68 -13.38 -15.13 -5.31
CA SER A 68 -13.88 -15.10 -3.92
C SER A 68 -13.38 -16.26 -3.06
N TYR A 69 -12.92 -17.36 -3.67
CA TYR A 69 -12.30 -18.49 -2.97
C TYR A 69 -10.92 -18.16 -2.38
N LYS A 70 -10.28 -17.07 -2.83
CA LYS A 70 -9.02 -16.57 -2.27
C LYS A 70 -9.29 -15.54 -1.19
N GLU A 71 -10.19 -14.59 -1.46
CA GLU A 71 -10.65 -13.54 -0.57
C GLU A 71 -11.93 -12.92 -1.11
N THR A 72 -12.72 -12.30 -0.22
CA THR A 72 -13.89 -11.49 -0.57
C THR A 72 -13.64 -10.03 -0.22
N VAL A 73 -14.41 -9.10 -0.80
CA VAL A 73 -14.37 -7.69 -0.40
C VAL A 73 -14.59 -7.55 1.12
N ARG A 74 -15.52 -8.34 1.69
CA ARG A 74 -15.79 -8.32 3.15
C ARG A 74 -14.57 -8.77 3.95
N THR A 75 -13.93 -9.89 3.63
CA THR A 75 -12.81 -10.42 4.43
C THR A 75 -11.58 -9.55 4.30
N GLY A 76 -11.24 -9.08 3.09
CA GLY A 76 -10.10 -8.18 2.88
C GLY A 76 -10.29 -6.81 3.56
N THR A 77 -11.52 -6.26 3.52
CA THR A 77 -11.79 -4.99 4.22
C THR A 77 -11.86 -5.15 5.75
N LEU A 78 -12.23 -6.33 6.27
CA LEU A 78 -12.08 -6.65 7.69
C LEU A 78 -10.60 -6.74 8.10
N ALA A 79 -9.75 -7.38 7.29
CA ALA A 79 -8.31 -7.40 7.52
C ALA A 79 -7.72 -5.98 7.48
N ALA A 80 -8.17 -5.14 6.54
CA ALA A 80 -7.79 -3.73 6.49
C ALA A 80 -8.18 -2.97 7.77
N ALA A 81 -9.44 -3.10 8.21
CA ALA A 81 -9.91 -2.49 9.45
C ALA A 81 -9.12 -2.97 10.68
N HIS A 82 -8.80 -4.27 10.75
CA HIS A 82 -8.00 -4.84 11.82
C HIS A 82 -6.56 -4.31 11.82
N GLY A 83 -5.97 -4.09 10.64
CA GLY A 83 -4.65 -3.49 10.47
C GLY A 83 -4.63 -1.97 10.65
N GLY A 84 -5.80 -1.35 10.82
CA GLY A 84 -5.93 0.09 11.05
C GLY A 84 -6.07 0.93 9.78
N PHE A 85 -6.37 0.31 8.65
CA PHE A 85 -6.61 1.02 7.40
C PHE A 85 -8.07 1.49 7.31
N ALA A 86 -8.26 2.78 7.04
CA ALA A 86 -9.57 3.37 6.78
C ALA A 86 -9.92 3.39 5.28
N HIS A 87 -8.89 3.43 4.43
CA HIS A 87 -9.02 3.44 2.98
C HIS A 87 -8.09 2.41 2.36
N VAL A 88 -8.58 1.69 1.35
CA VAL A 88 -7.77 0.80 0.51
C VAL A 88 -8.09 1.04 -0.95
N ALA A 89 -7.09 0.91 -1.84
CA ALA A 89 -7.33 0.96 -3.28
C ALA A 89 -7.11 -0.44 -3.89
N ALA A 90 -8.17 -0.95 -4.55
CA ALA A 90 -8.24 -2.32 -5.04
C ALA A 90 -7.74 -2.41 -6.49
N MET A 91 -6.73 -3.24 -6.74
CA MET A 91 -6.16 -3.49 -8.06
C MET A 91 -7.11 -4.26 -8.98
N PRO A 92 -7.05 -4.03 -10.31
CA PRO A 92 -8.07 -4.46 -11.27
C PRO A 92 -7.92 -5.90 -11.76
N ASN A 93 -7.04 -6.72 -11.17
CA ASN A 93 -6.82 -8.10 -11.59
C ASN A 93 -7.93 -9.07 -11.10
N LEU A 94 -9.12 -8.83 -11.59
CA LEU A 94 -10.38 -9.49 -11.23
C LEU A 94 -10.96 -10.30 -12.43
N ASN A 95 -12.09 -10.93 -12.23
CA ASN A 95 -12.84 -11.59 -13.29
C ASN A 95 -14.37 -11.40 -13.11
N PRO A 96 -15.01 -10.55 -13.94
CA PRO A 96 -14.40 -9.84 -15.08
C PRO A 96 -13.39 -8.76 -14.63
N VAL A 97 -12.43 -8.48 -15.52
CA VAL A 97 -11.52 -7.34 -15.35
C VAL A 97 -12.33 -6.04 -15.47
N PRO A 98 -12.18 -5.03 -14.59
CA PRO A 98 -12.82 -3.73 -14.72
C PRO A 98 -12.16 -2.88 -15.83
N ASP A 99 -12.43 -3.26 -17.11
CA ASP A 99 -11.90 -2.64 -18.33
C ASP A 99 -12.95 -1.83 -19.10
N CYS A 100 -14.18 -1.81 -18.59
CA CYS A 100 -15.27 -0.99 -19.09
C CYS A 100 -16.26 -0.68 -17.96
N LYS A 101 -17.20 0.23 -18.22
CA LYS A 101 -18.19 0.64 -17.22
C LYS A 101 -18.99 -0.52 -16.63
N ALA A 102 -19.36 -1.50 -17.46
CA ALA A 102 -20.19 -2.61 -17.00
C ALA A 102 -19.45 -3.55 -16.03
N SER A 103 -18.19 -3.90 -16.33
CA SER A 103 -17.38 -4.74 -15.46
C SER A 103 -16.97 -4.00 -14.17
N LEU A 104 -16.71 -2.70 -14.25
CA LEU A 104 -16.45 -1.86 -13.09
C LEU A 104 -17.68 -1.76 -12.15
N GLU A 105 -18.90 -1.64 -12.71
CA GLU A 105 -20.11 -1.57 -11.90
C GLU A 105 -20.36 -2.84 -11.08
N GLU A 106 -19.97 -4.02 -11.60
CA GLU A 106 -20.04 -5.28 -10.84
C GLU A 106 -19.11 -5.23 -9.59
N GLU A 107 -17.90 -4.72 -9.74
CA GLU A 107 -16.97 -4.52 -8.61
C GLU A 107 -17.53 -3.49 -7.61
N LEU A 108 -17.97 -2.33 -8.10
CA LEU A 108 -18.56 -1.28 -7.26
C LEU A 108 -19.79 -1.79 -6.48
N ARG A 109 -20.59 -2.65 -7.09
CA ARG A 109 -21.73 -3.27 -6.41
C ARG A 109 -21.27 -4.13 -5.23
N ARG A 110 -20.24 -4.98 -5.42
CA ARG A 110 -19.66 -5.80 -4.34
C ARG A 110 -19.08 -4.93 -3.22
N ILE A 111 -18.40 -3.85 -3.58
CA ILE A 111 -17.87 -2.89 -2.60
C ILE A 111 -19.00 -2.29 -1.77
N ARG A 112 -20.07 -1.78 -2.40
CA ARG A 112 -21.21 -1.19 -1.69
C ARG A 112 -21.93 -2.17 -0.74
N GLU A 113 -22.02 -3.44 -1.15
CA GLU A 113 -22.73 -4.47 -0.40
C GLU A 113 -21.97 -4.98 0.83
N SER A 114 -20.63 -5.02 0.78
CA SER A 114 -19.86 -5.80 1.75
C SER A 114 -18.64 -5.12 2.37
N ALA A 115 -18.18 -3.99 1.84
CA ALA A 115 -17.00 -3.33 2.37
C ALA A 115 -17.27 -2.68 3.74
N CYS A 116 -16.34 -2.85 4.69
CA CYS A 116 -16.39 -2.22 6.01
C CYS A 116 -15.40 -1.06 6.19
N VAL A 117 -14.52 -0.83 5.20
CA VAL A 117 -13.69 0.38 5.05
C VAL A 117 -13.92 0.99 3.67
N HIS A 118 -13.38 2.18 3.42
CA HIS A 118 -13.52 2.80 2.10
C HIS A 118 -12.64 2.07 1.08
N VAL A 119 -13.25 1.60 0.00
CA VAL A 119 -12.57 0.94 -1.10
C VAL A 119 -12.64 1.81 -2.35
N HIS A 120 -11.49 2.04 -2.97
CA HIS A 120 -11.33 2.82 -4.19
C HIS A 120 -10.83 1.89 -5.31
N PRO A 121 -11.63 1.56 -6.33
CA PRO A 121 -11.18 0.66 -7.37
C PRO A 121 -10.19 1.33 -8.34
N TYR A 122 -9.31 0.53 -8.90
CA TYR A 122 -8.56 0.85 -10.12
C TYR A 122 -9.35 0.37 -11.35
N GLY A 123 -9.27 1.13 -12.45
CA GLY A 123 -9.64 0.62 -13.76
C GLY A 123 -8.44 -0.04 -14.43
N ALA A 124 -8.69 -1.03 -15.30
CA ALA A 124 -7.63 -1.60 -16.12
C ALA A 124 -7.15 -0.60 -17.19
N ILE A 125 -5.86 -0.65 -17.54
CA ILE A 125 -5.27 0.11 -18.65
C ILE A 125 -5.71 -0.51 -19.97
N SER A 126 -5.66 -1.84 -20.07
CA SER A 126 -5.95 -2.57 -21.31
C SER A 126 -7.11 -3.55 -21.18
N VAL A 127 -7.77 -3.83 -22.27
CA VAL A 127 -8.90 -4.79 -22.34
C VAL A 127 -8.42 -6.16 -21.83
N GLY A 128 -9.09 -6.66 -20.80
CA GLY A 128 -8.76 -7.93 -20.14
C GLY A 128 -7.33 -7.96 -19.55
N GLN A 129 -6.68 -6.82 -19.35
CA GLN A 129 -5.27 -6.69 -18.95
C GLN A 129 -4.34 -7.50 -19.89
N LYS A 130 -4.57 -7.44 -21.20
CA LYS A 130 -3.77 -8.16 -22.20
C LYS A 130 -2.62 -7.33 -22.78
N GLY A 131 -2.61 -6.01 -22.56
CA GLY A 131 -1.58 -5.12 -23.09
C GLY A 131 -1.65 -4.93 -24.62
N GLU A 132 -2.80 -5.20 -25.24
CA GLU A 132 -2.99 -5.16 -26.71
C GLU A 132 -3.83 -3.95 -27.16
N GLN A 133 -4.85 -3.60 -26.41
CA GLN A 133 -5.80 -2.52 -26.72
C GLN A 133 -6.17 -1.79 -25.43
N LEU A 134 -6.29 -0.46 -25.47
CA LEU A 134 -6.77 0.34 -24.33
C LEU A 134 -8.18 -0.07 -23.93
N ALA A 135 -8.41 -0.08 -22.63
CA ALA A 135 -9.73 -0.18 -22.01
C ALA A 135 -10.53 1.11 -22.21
N ASP A 136 -11.81 1.12 -21.80
CA ASP A 136 -12.65 2.32 -21.86
C ASP A 136 -12.37 3.26 -20.67
N LEU A 137 -11.20 3.93 -20.72
CA LEU A 137 -10.74 4.79 -19.64
C LEU A 137 -11.69 5.97 -19.38
N ASP A 138 -12.27 6.54 -20.44
CA ASP A 138 -13.19 7.67 -20.33
C ASP A 138 -14.44 7.32 -19.52
N ALA A 139 -15.06 6.18 -19.80
CA ALA A 139 -16.27 5.75 -19.12
C ALA A 139 -16.02 5.36 -17.66
N MET A 140 -14.80 4.90 -17.32
CA MET A 140 -14.43 4.48 -15.98
C MET A 140 -13.87 5.60 -15.10
N ALA A 141 -13.27 6.63 -15.70
CA ALA A 141 -12.56 7.68 -14.98
C ALA A 141 -13.33 8.34 -13.82
N PRO A 142 -14.65 8.59 -13.87
CA PRO A 142 -15.36 9.19 -12.75
C PRO A 142 -15.37 8.32 -11.47
N GLU A 143 -15.28 7.00 -11.59
CA GLU A 143 -15.50 6.04 -10.50
C GLU A 143 -14.20 5.40 -9.98
N VAL A 144 -13.07 5.54 -10.70
CA VAL A 144 -11.80 4.92 -10.35
C VAL A 144 -10.81 5.94 -9.77
N ILE A 145 -9.94 5.47 -8.86
CA ILE A 145 -8.88 6.32 -8.32
C ILE A 145 -7.75 6.54 -9.35
N ALA A 146 -7.39 5.52 -10.09
CA ALA A 146 -6.32 5.51 -11.09
C ALA A 146 -6.52 4.33 -12.05
N PHE A 147 -5.60 4.15 -13.01
CA PHE A 147 -5.59 3.01 -13.94
C PHE A 147 -4.33 2.18 -13.77
N SER A 148 -4.49 0.85 -13.85
CA SER A 148 -3.38 -0.11 -13.72
C SER A 148 -3.67 -1.41 -14.47
N ASP A 149 -2.63 -2.04 -15.00
CA ASP A 149 -2.66 -3.46 -15.42
C ASP A 149 -1.83 -4.29 -14.42
N ASP A 150 -1.95 -3.99 -13.12
CA ASP A 150 -1.17 -4.65 -12.09
C ASP A 150 -1.13 -6.18 -12.21
N GLY A 151 0.05 -6.74 -11.89
CA GLY A 151 0.38 -8.15 -11.99
C GLY A 151 0.78 -8.61 -13.40
N LYS A 152 0.78 -7.73 -14.43
CA LYS A 152 1.17 -8.11 -15.81
C LYS A 152 2.12 -7.14 -16.49
N GLY A 153 2.07 -5.88 -16.15
CA GLY A 153 2.83 -4.82 -16.81
C GLY A 153 2.46 -4.62 -18.30
N VAL A 154 2.49 -3.39 -18.75
CA VAL A 154 2.25 -3.06 -20.17
C VAL A 154 3.56 -3.17 -20.96
N GLN A 155 3.66 -4.18 -21.83
CA GLN A 155 4.89 -4.47 -22.58
C GLN A 155 5.10 -3.53 -23.78
N SER A 156 4.01 -3.08 -24.42
CA SER A 156 4.05 -2.18 -25.58
C SER A 156 4.32 -0.74 -25.14
N GLU A 157 5.43 -0.16 -25.62
CA GLU A 157 5.74 1.25 -25.37
C GLU A 157 4.71 2.19 -25.98
N SER A 158 4.20 1.87 -27.19
CA SER A 158 3.17 2.69 -27.85
C SER A 158 1.85 2.68 -27.08
N LEU A 159 1.40 1.53 -26.60
CA LEU A 159 0.20 1.43 -25.77
C LEU A 159 0.37 2.16 -24.43
N MET A 160 1.55 2.04 -23.79
CA MET A 160 1.83 2.74 -22.55
C MET A 160 1.80 4.26 -22.75
N ARG A 161 2.37 4.78 -23.84
CA ARG A 161 2.31 6.20 -24.21
C ARG A 161 0.88 6.67 -24.41
N GLU A 162 0.09 5.94 -25.19
CA GLU A 162 -1.31 6.27 -25.44
C GLU A 162 -2.13 6.28 -24.14
N ALA A 163 -1.91 5.29 -23.26
CA ALA A 163 -2.53 5.24 -21.93
C ALA A 163 -2.15 6.45 -21.06
N MET A 164 -0.87 6.84 -21.06
CA MET A 164 -0.38 8.00 -20.30
C MET A 164 -0.99 9.31 -20.83
N GLU A 165 -1.05 9.50 -22.14
CA GLU A 165 -1.67 10.68 -22.76
C GLU A 165 -3.15 10.78 -22.38
N GLN A 166 -3.86 9.65 -22.41
CA GLN A 166 -5.27 9.59 -22.02
C GLN A 166 -5.47 9.83 -20.52
N CYS A 167 -4.66 9.21 -19.64
CA CYS A 167 -4.69 9.48 -18.20
C CYS A 167 -4.44 10.95 -17.89
N ARG A 168 -3.47 11.59 -18.55
CA ARG A 168 -3.22 13.03 -18.41
C ARG A 168 -4.43 13.85 -18.79
N ARG A 169 -5.07 13.57 -19.93
CA ARG A 169 -6.28 14.26 -20.39
C ARG A 169 -7.43 14.14 -19.38
N LEU A 170 -7.55 12.96 -18.74
CA LEU A 170 -8.58 12.67 -17.74
C LEU A 170 -8.23 13.16 -16.33
N GLY A 171 -7.01 13.68 -16.11
CA GLY A 171 -6.54 14.07 -14.78
C GLY A 171 -6.35 12.86 -13.84
N LYS A 172 -6.04 11.69 -14.39
CA LYS A 172 -5.85 10.44 -13.65
C LYS A 172 -4.38 10.04 -13.58
N ILE A 173 -4.06 9.27 -12.55
CA ILE A 173 -2.75 8.63 -12.37
C ILE A 173 -2.73 7.33 -13.16
N LEU A 174 -1.60 7.00 -13.79
CA LEU A 174 -1.31 5.67 -14.30
C LEU A 174 -0.35 4.98 -13.34
N ALA A 175 -0.78 3.88 -12.73
CA ALA A 175 0.00 3.06 -11.81
C ALA A 175 0.48 1.79 -12.52
N ALA A 176 1.77 1.46 -12.41
CA ALA A 176 2.35 0.37 -13.18
C ALA A 176 3.09 -0.66 -12.33
N HIS A 177 2.69 -1.92 -12.47
CA HIS A 177 3.54 -3.07 -12.19
C HIS A 177 4.62 -3.14 -13.26
N CYS A 178 5.86 -2.90 -12.87
CA CYS A 178 6.97 -2.82 -13.84
C CYS A 178 7.69 -4.15 -13.93
N GLU A 179 7.46 -4.88 -15.03
CA GLU A 179 8.08 -6.17 -15.28
C GLU A 179 8.22 -6.42 -16.78
N ASP A 180 9.46 -6.52 -17.28
CA ASP A 180 9.73 -6.93 -18.67
C ASP A 180 9.64 -8.46 -18.79
N ASN A 181 8.56 -8.95 -19.38
CA ASN A 181 8.28 -10.38 -19.54
C ASN A 181 9.37 -11.13 -20.32
N ARG A 182 10.13 -10.44 -21.18
CA ARG A 182 11.23 -11.06 -21.98
C ARG A 182 12.40 -11.49 -21.10
N LEU A 183 12.54 -10.84 -19.93
CA LEU A 183 13.64 -11.07 -19.00
C LEU A 183 13.31 -12.09 -17.89
N LEU A 184 12.05 -12.51 -17.76
CA LEU A 184 11.63 -13.43 -16.71
C LEU A 184 12.20 -14.84 -16.86
N ARG A 185 12.29 -15.37 -18.08
CA ARG A 185 12.86 -16.71 -18.39
C ARG A 185 12.26 -17.84 -17.53
N GLY A 186 10.99 -17.70 -17.11
CA GLY A 186 10.35 -18.65 -16.21
C GLY A 186 10.84 -18.58 -14.76
N GLY A 187 11.48 -17.48 -14.37
CA GLY A 187 11.90 -17.20 -13.00
C GLY A 187 10.70 -16.99 -12.07
N TYR A 188 10.93 -17.21 -10.78
CA TYR A 188 9.88 -17.09 -9.74
C TYR A 188 10.40 -16.62 -8.39
N ILE A 189 11.70 -16.40 -8.25
CA ILE A 189 12.38 -15.74 -7.12
C ILE A 189 13.46 -14.80 -7.69
N HIS A 190 14.17 -14.06 -6.86
CA HIS A 190 15.29 -13.24 -7.28
C HIS A 190 16.44 -14.06 -7.92
N ASP A 191 17.04 -13.55 -8.99
CA ASP A 191 18.28 -14.12 -9.58
C ASP A 191 19.51 -13.73 -8.75
N GLY A 192 19.54 -14.22 -7.52
CA GLY A 192 20.57 -13.94 -6.54
C GLY A 192 21.33 -15.18 -6.09
N ALA A 193 21.91 -15.08 -4.89
CA ALA A 193 22.73 -16.16 -4.31
C ALA A 193 21.88 -17.38 -3.98
N TYR A 194 20.67 -17.19 -3.42
CA TYR A 194 19.79 -18.31 -3.06
C TYR A 194 19.38 -19.12 -4.31
N ALA A 195 18.94 -18.44 -5.37
CA ALA A 195 18.54 -19.12 -6.61
C ALA A 195 19.69 -19.96 -7.21
N LYS A 196 20.91 -19.41 -7.24
CA LYS A 196 22.10 -20.11 -7.77
C LYS A 196 22.48 -21.32 -6.90
N THR A 197 22.46 -21.15 -5.59
CA THR A 197 22.85 -22.22 -4.65
C THR A 197 21.86 -23.39 -4.65
N HIS A 198 20.55 -23.10 -4.81
CA HIS A 198 19.50 -24.13 -4.76
C HIS A 198 18.97 -24.52 -6.14
N SER A 199 19.62 -24.06 -7.23
CA SER A 199 19.24 -24.39 -8.61
C SER A 199 17.84 -23.94 -9.01
N HIS A 200 17.38 -22.80 -8.50
CA HIS A 200 16.13 -22.17 -8.87
C HIS A 200 16.29 -21.22 -10.07
N ARG A 201 15.18 -20.96 -10.76
CA ARG A 201 15.14 -19.96 -11.82
C ARG A 201 14.89 -18.58 -11.24
N GLY A 202 15.80 -17.65 -11.52
CA GLY A 202 15.75 -16.29 -11.01
C GLY A 202 15.06 -15.31 -11.94
N ILE A 203 14.48 -14.25 -11.34
CA ILE A 203 14.02 -13.03 -12.02
C ILE A 203 15.09 -11.96 -11.80
N CYS A 204 15.72 -11.49 -12.88
CA CYS A 204 16.76 -10.47 -12.78
C CYS A 204 16.17 -9.11 -12.37
N SER A 205 16.98 -8.26 -11.74
CA SER A 205 16.56 -6.92 -11.35
C SER A 205 16.23 -6.03 -12.55
N GLU A 206 16.86 -6.26 -13.69
CA GLU A 206 16.64 -5.51 -14.93
C GLU A 206 15.18 -5.63 -15.42
N SER A 207 14.48 -6.73 -15.15
CA SER A 207 13.08 -6.88 -15.52
C SER A 207 12.20 -5.77 -14.91
N GLU A 208 12.54 -5.29 -13.70
CA GLU A 208 11.83 -4.19 -13.03
C GLU A 208 12.40 -2.83 -13.47
N TRP A 209 13.66 -2.54 -13.20
CA TRP A 209 14.22 -1.20 -13.41
C TRP A 209 14.28 -0.78 -14.88
N GLY A 210 14.44 -1.73 -15.81
CA GLY A 210 14.42 -1.45 -17.24
C GLY A 210 13.09 -0.91 -17.72
N GLN A 211 11.97 -1.49 -17.25
CA GLN A 211 10.65 -0.99 -17.56
C GLN A 211 10.36 0.33 -16.84
N ILE A 212 10.80 0.50 -15.60
CA ILE A 212 10.69 1.79 -14.88
C ILE A 212 11.40 2.90 -15.65
N ALA A 213 12.61 2.65 -16.14
CA ALA A 213 13.37 3.64 -16.95
C ALA A 213 12.62 4.06 -18.21
N ARG A 214 11.99 3.10 -18.93
CA ARG A 214 11.14 3.35 -20.09
C ARG A 214 9.95 4.24 -19.70
N ASP A 215 9.22 3.84 -18.65
CA ASP A 215 7.96 4.47 -18.30
C ASP A 215 8.16 5.87 -17.68
N VAL A 216 9.22 6.07 -16.91
CA VAL A 216 9.59 7.41 -16.39
C VAL A 216 9.90 8.37 -17.55
N ARG A 217 10.59 7.91 -18.61
CA ARG A 217 10.81 8.71 -19.82
C ARG A 217 9.49 9.06 -20.50
N LEU A 218 8.59 8.09 -20.65
CA LEU A 218 7.25 8.34 -21.21
C LEU A 218 6.44 9.32 -20.36
N ALA A 219 6.51 9.21 -19.04
CA ALA A 219 5.84 10.13 -18.12
C ALA A 219 6.40 11.56 -18.25
N GLU A 220 7.71 11.72 -18.42
CA GLU A 220 8.36 13.01 -18.69
C GLU A 220 7.89 13.62 -20.02
N GLU A 221 7.85 12.82 -21.09
CA GLU A 221 7.44 13.24 -22.44
C GLU A 221 5.94 13.58 -22.51
N THR A 222 5.09 12.81 -21.88
CA THR A 222 3.62 13.00 -21.91
C THR A 222 3.12 13.98 -20.85
N GLY A 223 3.87 14.17 -19.75
CA GLY A 223 3.47 14.91 -18.56
C GLY A 223 2.36 14.22 -17.74
N CYS A 224 2.20 12.92 -17.91
CA CYS A 224 1.27 12.11 -17.11
C CYS A 224 1.73 12.02 -15.65
N ALA A 225 0.78 12.01 -14.72
CA ALA A 225 1.04 11.59 -13.35
C ALA A 225 1.25 10.06 -13.34
N TYR A 226 2.47 9.63 -13.01
CA TYR A 226 2.87 8.24 -13.07
C TYR A 226 3.21 7.71 -11.68
N HIS A 227 2.76 6.50 -11.37
CA HIS A 227 3.02 5.83 -10.10
C HIS A 227 3.67 4.47 -10.33
N VAL A 228 4.83 4.25 -9.70
CA VAL A 228 5.56 2.99 -9.77
C VAL A 228 5.15 2.13 -8.59
N CYS A 229 4.48 1.01 -8.86
CA CYS A 229 4.04 0.05 -7.85
C CYS A 229 5.24 -0.72 -7.24
N HIS A 230 5.13 -1.09 -5.97
CA HIS A 230 5.96 -2.06 -5.22
C HIS A 230 7.44 -2.15 -5.64
N VAL A 231 8.15 -1.02 -5.67
CA VAL A 231 9.58 -0.95 -5.99
C VAL A 231 10.38 -1.90 -5.10
N SER A 232 11.23 -2.72 -5.71
CA SER A 232 12.04 -3.73 -5.01
C SER A 232 13.54 -3.65 -5.25
N THR A 233 14.02 -2.88 -6.25
CA THR A 233 15.45 -2.83 -6.61
C THR A 233 16.08 -1.46 -6.36
N LYS A 234 17.37 -1.46 -6.04
CA LYS A 234 18.19 -0.24 -5.82
C LYS A 234 18.32 0.64 -7.07
N GLU A 235 18.38 0.00 -8.24
CA GLU A 235 18.43 0.71 -9.51
C GLU A 235 17.11 1.48 -9.74
N SER A 236 15.97 0.88 -9.44
CA SER A 236 14.66 1.53 -9.50
C SER A 236 14.60 2.77 -8.61
N VAL A 237 15.08 2.66 -7.37
CA VAL A 237 15.16 3.82 -6.46
C VAL A 237 16.04 4.93 -7.06
N SER A 238 17.18 4.58 -7.66
CA SER A 238 18.07 5.56 -8.28
C SER A 238 17.42 6.27 -9.47
N ILE A 239 16.74 5.53 -10.35
CA ILE A 239 16.04 6.07 -11.53
C ILE A 239 14.92 7.03 -11.09
N ILE A 240 14.11 6.63 -10.11
CA ILE A 240 13.00 7.46 -9.60
C ILE A 240 13.53 8.73 -8.91
N ARG A 241 14.60 8.60 -8.10
CA ARG A 241 15.26 9.74 -7.46
C ARG A 241 15.70 10.78 -8.47
N GLU A 242 16.35 10.35 -9.55
CA GLU A 242 16.79 11.22 -10.61
C GLU A 242 15.63 11.84 -11.39
N ALA A 243 14.58 11.07 -11.69
CA ALA A 243 13.36 11.58 -12.33
C ALA A 243 12.70 12.69 -11.50
N LYS A 244 12.58 12.49 -10.18
CA LYS A 244 12.04 13.51 -9.26
C LYS A 244 12.87 14.78 -9.24
N ARG A 245 14.22 14.67 -9.31
CA ARG A 245 15.10 15.85 -9.41
C ARG A 245 14.88 16.65 -10.69
N ARG A 246 14.58 15.98 -11.79
CA ARG A 246 14.24 16.63 -13.07
C ARG A 246 12.82 17.21 -13.08
N GLY A 247 12.02 16.95 -12.04
CA GLY A 247 10.66 17.45 -11.94
C GLY A 247 9.61 16.60 -12.66
N VAL A 248 9.94 15.35 -13.01
CA VAL A 248 8.97 14.40 -13.53
C VAL A 248 7.89 14.15 -12.48
N ASN A 249 6.62 14.16 -12.88
CA ASN A 249 5.48 13.89 -11.99
C ASN A 249 5.37 12.38 -11.72
N VAL A 250 6.31 11.86 -10.93
CA VAL A 250 6.40 10.44 -10.55
C VAL A 250 6.33 10.27 -9.05
N THR A 251 5.54 9.29 -8.62
CA THR A 251 5.49 8.76 -7.24
C THR A 251 5.78 7.27 -7.27
N CYS A 252 6.14 6.71 -6.11
CA CYS A 252 6.38 5.27 -6.00
C CYS A 252 6.09 4.75 -4.59
N GLU A 253 5.95 3.45 -4.50
CA GLU A 253 5.66 2.72 -3.28
C GLU A 253 6.60 1.52 -3.11
N THR A 254 6.71 1.00 -1.87
CA THR A 254 7.37 -0.27 -1.56
C THR A 254 6.59 -1.04 -0.50
N GLY A 255 6.89 -2.32 -0.32
CA GLY A 255 6.17 -3.19 0.61
C GLY A 255 6.89 -3.46 1.94
N PRO A 256 6.16 -3.75 3.04
CA PRO A 256 6.74 -4.14 4.32
C PRO A 256 7.66 -5.36 4.22
N HIS A 257 7.32 -6.30 3.34
CA HIS A 257 8.09 -7.52 3.11
C HIS A 257 9.45 -7.23 2.48
N TYR A 258 9.58 -6.23 1.58
CA TYR A 258 10.86 -5.78 1.01
C TYR A 258 11.71 -5.00 2.02
N LEU A 259 11.12 -4.40 3.02
CA LEU A 259 11.83 -3.69 4.09
C LEU A 259 12.30 -4.63 5.21
N THR A 260 11.67 -5.82 5.33
CA THR A 260 11.90 -6.76 6.43
C THR A 260 12.78 -7.92 6.01
N PHE A 261 12.50 -8.50 4.84
CA PHE A 261 13.13 -9.72 4.34
C PHE A 261 14.04 -9.45 3.13
N THR A 262 14.95 -10.37 2.90
CA THR A 262 15.85 -10.41 1.74
C THR A 262 15.85 -11.83 1.14
N GLU A 263 16.59 -12.07 0.06
CA GLU A 263 16.78 -13.41 -0.47
C GLU A 263 17.44 -14.38 0.53
N ASP A 264 18.17 -13.85 1.54
CA ASP A 264 18.79 -14.66 2.60
C ASP A 264 17.76 -15.33 3.52
N ASP A 265 16.53 -14.83 3.56
CA ASP A 265 15.43 -15.34 4.39
C ASP A 265 14.58 -16.38 3.66
N LEU A 266 14.84 -16.63 2.36
CA LEU A 266 14.06 -17.56 1.56
C LEU A 266 14.10 -18.98 2.13
N GLN A 267 12.99 -19.69 2.00
CA GLN A 267 12.82 -21.10 2.35
C GLN A 267 12.05 -21.80 1.23
N GLU A 268 12.11 -23.13 1.19
CA GLU A 268 11.36 -23.97 0.23
C GLU A 268 9.84 -23.99 0.53
N ASP A 269 9.28 -22.82 0.77
CA ASP A 269 7.89 -22.61 1.18
C ASP A 269 7.24 -21.52 0.33
N GLY A 270 6.04 -21.78 -0.16
CA GLY A 270 5.28 -20.81 -0.96
C GLY A 270 4.98 -19.49 -0.26
N ARG A 271 5.09 -19.41 1.08
CA ARG A 271 4.95 -18.13 1.81
C ARG A 271 5.99 -17.10 1.43
N PHE A 272 7.16 -17.53 0.93
CA PHE A 272 8.24 -16.66 0.47
C PHE A 272 8.14 -16.31 -1.01
N LYS A 273 7.06 -16.70 -1.69
CA LYS A 273 6.86 -16.40 -3.11
C LYS A 273 5.90 -15.24 -3.32
N MET A 274 6.44 -14.12 -3.83
CA MET A 274 5.72 -12.92 -4.24
C MET A 274 6.35 -12.33 -5.51
N ASN A 275 5.70 -11.39 -6.14
CA ASN A 275 6.20 -10.65 -7.31
C ASN A 275 5.93 -9.15 -7.16
N PRO A 276 6.97 -8.31 -7.15
CA PRO A 276 8.42 -8.60 -7.26
C PRO A 276 8.93 -9.56 -6.17
N PRO A 277 10.02 -10.32 -6.47
CA PRO A 277 10.59 -11.23 -5.48
C PRO A 277 11.38 -10.48 -4.40
N LEU A 278 11.61 -11.12 -3.25
CA LEU A 278 12.55 -10.63 -2.24
C LEU A 278 13.95 -10.55 -2.86
N ARG A 279 14.56 -9.36 -2.79
CA ARG A 279 15.86 -9.05 -3.41
C ARG A 279 17.01 -9.16 -2.43
N SER A 280 18.17 -8.68 -2.85
CA SER A 280 19.38 -8.65 -2.03
C SER A 280 19.26 -7.70 -0.82
N ARG A 281 20.23 -7.79 0.07
CA ARG A 281 20.37 -6.87 1.21
C ARG A 281 20.63 -5.44 0.77
N GLU A 282 21.41 -5.28 -0.30
CA GLU A 282 21.69 -3.96 -0.87
C GLU A 282 20.43 -3.31 -1.45
N ASP A 283 19.55 -4.09 -2.07
CA ASP A 283 18.27 -3.59 -2.55
C ASP A 283 17.39 -3.13 -1.39
N ARG A 284 17.23 -3.95 -0.36
CA ARG A 284 16.47 -3.59 0.86
C ARG A 284 17.02 -2.30 1.50
N ASP A 285 18.32 -2.20 1.63
CA ASP A 285 18.95 -1.03 2.28
C ASP A 285 18.72 0.24 1.44
N ALA A 286 18.73 0.14 0.10
CA ALA A 286 18.40 1.24 -0.80
C ALA A 286 16.91 1.65 -0.72
N LEU A 287 15.98 0.70 -0.52
CA LEU A 287 14.57 1.02 -0.27
C LEU A 287 14.40 1.81 1.03
N ILE A 288 15.07 1.38 2.10
CA ILE A 288 15.07 2.10 3.40
C ILE A 288 15.64 3.51 3.22
N GLU A 289 16.75 3.67 2.51
CA GLU A 289 17.32 4.99 2.20
C GLU A 289 16.33 5.84 1.40
N GLY A 290 15.68 5.26 0.38
CA GLY A 290 14.66 5.94 -0.44
C GLY A 290 13.45 6.43 0.35
N LEU A 291 13.03 5.69 1.40
CA LEU A 291 12.01 6.16 2.34
C LEU A 291 12.53 7.32 3.21
N LEU A 292 13.80 7.27 3.62
CA LEU A 292 14.41 8.27 4.49
C LEU A 292 14.62 9.62 3.80
N ASP A 293 15.02 9.60 2.54
CA ASP A 293 15.29 10.80 1.73
C ASP A 293 14.04 11.31 0.97
N GLY A 294 12.92 10.56 1.02
CA GLY A 294 11.67 10.93 0.38
C GLY A 294 11.61 10.60 -1.11
N THR A 295 12.51 9.76 -1.62
CA THR A 295 12.42 9.20 -2.97
C THR A 295 11.23 8.26 -3.07
N ILE A 296 11.01 7.39 -2.07
CA ILE A 296 9.84 6.53 -1.97
C ILE A 296 8.78 7.28 -1.16
N ASP A 297 7.60 7.41 -1.72
CA ASP A 297 6.52 8.26 -1.20
C ASP A 297 5.70 7.55 -0.12
N MET A 298 5.51 6.23 -0.24
CA MET A 298 4.61 5.47 0.62
C MET A 298 5.00 4.01 0.79
N ILE A 299 4.44 3.39 1.82
CA ILE A 299 4.50 1.96 2.07
C ILE A 299 3.10 1.41 1.88
N VAL A 300 2.97 0.38 1.04
CA VAL A 300 1.74 -0.33 0.74
C VAL A 300 1.90 -1.80 1.06
N THR A 301 0.81 -2.52 1.28
CA THR A 301 0.94 -3.92 1.67
C THR A 301 1.15 -4.85 0.48
N ASP A 302 0.66 -4.48 -0.70
CA ASP A 302 0.46 -5.42 -1.80
C ASP A 302 -0.23 -6.70 -1.29
N HIS A 303 -1.27 -6.50 -0.47
CA HIS A 303 -2.04 -7.61 0.11
C HIS A 303 -2.65 -8.45 -1.00
N ALA A 304 -2.02 -9.58 -1.30
CA ALA A 304 -2.33 -10.44 -2.44
C ALA A 304 -2.63 -11.89 -2.00
N PRO A 305 -3.80 -12.13 -1.38
CA PRO A 305 -4.17 -13.43 -0.84
C PRO A 305 -4.38 -14.49 -1.93
N HIS A 306 -4.03 -15.74 -1.56
CA HIS A 306 -4.25 -16.94 -2.34
C HIS A 306 -4.77 -18.04 -1.44
N SER A 307 -5.44 -19.05 -2.02
CA SER A 307 -5.94 -20.18 -1.26
C SER A 307 -4.80 -20.99 -0.62
N ARG A 308 -5.12 -21.71 0.43
CA ARG A 308 -4.17 -22.59 1.10
C ARG A 308 -3.53 -23.59 0.13
N GLU A 309 -4.34 -24.15 -0.77
CA GLU A 309 -3.90 -25.11 -1.78
C GLU A 309 -2.93 -24.47 -2.79
N GLU A 310 -3.17 -23.20 -3.18
CA GLU A 310 -2.29 -22.47 -4.09
C GLU A 310 -0.96 -22.11 -3.44
N LYS A 311 -0.92 -21.90 -2.12
CA LYS A 311 0.30 -21.56 -1.38
C LYS A 311 1.05 -22.78 -0.82
N ALA A 312 0.44 -23.96 -0.79
CA ALA A 312 1.03 -25.20 -0.25
C ALA A 312 1.87 -26.01 -1.27
N ARG A 313 2.23 -25.41 -2.43
CA ARG A 313 2.91 -26.11 -3.53
C ARG A 313 4.43 -25.91 -3.55
N GLY A 314 5.02 -25.51 -2.43
CA GLY A 314 6.45 -25.16 -2.32
C GLY A 314 6.81 -23.87 -3.02
N LEU A 315 8.08 -23.51 -3.01
CA LEU A 315 8.55 -22.21 -3.52
C LEU A 315 8.31 -22.07 -5.04
N GLU A 316 8.57 -23.10 -5.83
CA GLU A 316 8.46 -23.03 -7.29
C GLU A 316 7.02 -22.94 -7.79
N LYS A 317 6.11 -23.77 -7.24
CA LYS A 317 4.78 -23.99 -7.84
C LYS A 317 3.65 -23.22 -7.16
N SER A 318 3.92 -22.56 -6.03
CA SER A 318 2.92 -21.73 -5.35
C SER A 318 2.59 -20.47 -6.16
N ALA A 319 1.40 -19.93 -5.96
CA ALA A 319 1.02 -18.64 -6.49
C ALA A 319 1.85 -17.51 -5.86
N MET A 320 2.12 -16.46 -6.63
CA MET A 320 2.84 -15.26 -6.16
C MET A 320 1.90 -14.32 -5.41
N GLY A 321 2.28 -13.95 -4.20
CA GLY A 321 1.54 -13.01 -3.36
C GLY A 321 1.67 -13.33 -1.87
N VAL A 322 1.59 -12.29 -1.06
CA VAL A 322 1.62 -12.35 0.41
C VAL A 322 0.46 -11.54 0.98
N VAL A 323 0.08 -11.83 2.22
CA VAL A 323 -0.89 -11.03 2.97
C VAL A 323 -0.14 -10.06 3.88
N GLY A 324 -0.63 -8.83 4.01
CA GLY A 324 0.10 -7.79 4.74
C GLY A 324 -0.76 -6.83 5.57
N LEU A 325 -2.06 -6.69 5.28
CA LEU A 325 -2.90 -5.66 5.90
C LEU A 325 -2.85 -5.66 7.44
N GLU A 326 -2.96 -6.81 8.07
CA GLU A 326 -3.01 -6.91 9.54
C GLU A 326 -1.66 -6.72 10.23
N THR A 327 -0.54 -6.91 9.52
CA THR A 327 0.81 -7.00 10.10
C THR A 327 1.77 -5.90 9.63
N SER A 328 1.41 -5.14 8.60
CA SER A 328 2.28 -4.16 7.93
C SER A 328 2.83 -3.11 8.90
N PHE A 329 1.99 -2.56 9.77
CA PHE A 329 2.42 -1.54 10.74
C PHE A 329 3.50 -2.10 11.69
N ALA A 330 3.26 -3.29 12.27
CA ALA A 330 4.21 -3.90 13.20
C ALA A 330 5.54 -4.27 12.52
N ALA A 331 5.48 -4.81 11.30
CA ALA A 331 6.65 -5.14 10.50
C ALA A 331 7.48 -3.88 10.17
N CYS A 332 6.84 -2.84 9.62
CA CYS A 332 7.51 -1.57 9.30
C CYS A 332 8.08 -0.89 10.54
N TYR A 333 7.32 -0.83 11.63
CA TYR A 333 7.78 -0.23 12.88
C TYR A 333 9.07 -0.89 13.39
N THR A 334 9.11 -2.23 13.38
CA THR A 334 10.27 -3.00 13.84
C THR A 334 11.47 -2.79 12.92
N SER A 335 11.30 -3.00 11.61
CA SER A 335 12.39 -2.93 10.63
C SER A 335 12.99 -1.53 10.51
N LEU A 336 12.15 -0.49 10.42
CA LEU A 336 12.62 0.89 10.30
C LEU A 336 13.25 1.41 11.59
N ARG A 337 12.79 0.97 12.76
CA ARG A 337 13.41 1.29 14.05
C ARG A 337 14.82 0.70 14.15
N GLU A 338 14.98 -0.56 13.73
CA GLU A 338 16.29 -1.23 13.74
C GLU A 338 17.26 -0.58 12.74
N ALA A 339 16.80 -0.31 11.51
CA ALA A 339 17.61 0.38 10.50
C ALA A 339 18.09 1.76 11.01
N ARG A 340 17.20 2.53 11.63
CA ARG A 340 17.53 3.84 12.19
C ARG A 340 18.53 3.75 13.36
N ARG A 341 18.36 2.78 14.25
CA ARG A 341 19.32 2.56 15.33
C ARG A 341 20.70 2.20 14.80
N SER A 342 20.75 1.38 13.74
CA SER A 342 21.98 1.00 13.05
C SER A 342 22.67 2.20 12.40
N ALA A 343 21.91 3.03 11.68
CA ALA A 343 22.42 4.27 11.06
C ALA A 343 22.92 5.27 12.12
N ALA A 344 22.17 5.47 13.20
CA ALA A 344 22.56 6.34 14.28
C ALA A 344 23.83 5.84 15.01
N ARG A 345 23.98 4.53 15.22
CA ARG A 345 25.22 3.95 15.77
C ARG A 345 26.42 4.16 14.86
N LYS A 346 26.26 4.04 13.53
CA LYS A 346 27.30 4.32 12.55
C LYS A 346 27.71 5.80 12.55
N ALA A 347 26.76 6.73 12.70
CA ALA A 347 26.98 8.17 12.62
C ALA A 347 27.49 8.78 13.94
N TYR A 348 27.04 8.29 15.10
CA TYR A 348 27.23 8.93 16.41
C TYR A 348 27.87 8.03 17.49
N GLY A 349 28.30 6.82 17.14
CA GLY A 349 28.85 5.85 18.12
C GLY A 349 27.80 5.41 19.14
N SER A 350 28.24 5.15 20.40
CA SER A 350 27.35 4.63 21.44
C SER A 350 26.33 5.64 22.02
N ASP A 351 26.37 6.91 21.61
CA ASP A 351 25.48 7.96 22.13
C ASP A 351 24.23 8.21 21.27
N ALA A 352 23.64 7.14 20.78
CA ALA A 352 22.51 7.12 19.86
C ALA A 352 21.15 7.56 20.47
N ARG A 353 21.11 8.11 21.69
CA ARG A 353 19.86 8.47 22.39
C ARG A 353 19.07 9.62 21.77
N ARG A 354 19.63 10.35 20.79
CA ARG A 354 18.94 11.45 20.09
C ARG A 354 18.10 11.00 18.88
N ALA A 355 18.02 9.70 18.59
CA ALA A 355 17.37 9.16 17.40
C ALA A 355 15.91 8.69 17.62
N ASP A 356 15.27 9.01 18.73
CA ASP A 356 14.00 8.39 19.18
C ASP A 356 12.70 8.97 18.59
N ALA A 357 12.74 9.97 17.69
CA ALA A 357 11.51 10.37 17.00
C ALA A 357 11.20 9.39 15.84
N PRO A 358 10.04 8.74 15.80
CA PRO A 358 9.73 7.74 14.79
C PRO A 358 9.70 8.36 13.38
N LEU A 359 10.46 7.82 12.45
CA LEU A 359 10.64 8.37 11.10
C LEU A 359 9.36 8.27 10.27
N TRP A 360 8.61 7.18 10.43
CA TRP A 360 7.31 6.98 9.82
C TRP A 360 6.26 7.99 10.29
N LEU A 361 6.49 8.67 11.43
CA LEU A 361 5.66 9.77 11.90
C LEU A 361 5.99 11.11 11.18
N ARG A 362 7.18 11.26 10.59
CA ARG A 362 7.53 12.45 9.79
C ARG A 362 6.99 12.36 8.37
N HIS A 363 6.78 11.16 7.88
CA HIS A 363 6.24 10.84 6.58
C HIS A 363 4.99 9.99 6.81
N GLY A 364 3.93 10.61 7.35
CA GLY A 364 2.63 9.94 7.39
C GLY A 364 2.40 9.29 6.04
N ALA A 365 2.19 7.98 6.02
CA ALA A 365 2.21 7.12 4.84
C ALA A 365 1.29 7.55 3.69
N CYS A 366 0.69 8.73 3.75
CA CYS A 366 -0.21 9.24 2.73
C CYS A 366 -0.23 10.77 2.55
N HIS A 367 0.60 11.56 3.26
CA HIS A 367 0.43 13.02 3.24
C HIS A 367 1.12 13.76 2.09
N ARG A 368 1.89 13.12 1.20
CA ARG A 368 2.59 13.81 0.11
C ARG A 368 2.11 13.55 -1.30
N ALA A 369 1.31 12.52 -1.53
CA ALA A 369 0.79 12.25 -2.87
C ALA A 369 -0.24 13.29 -3.39
N ALA A 370 -0.78 14.15 -2.51
CA ALA A 370 -1.79 15.14 -2.84
C ALA A 370 -1.28 16.59 -3.00
N GLY A 371 0.00 16.82 -2.92
CA GLY A 371 0.56 18.17 -2.86
C GLY A 371 1.05 18.74 -4.17
N ARG A 372 0.26 18.77 -5.26
CA ARG A 372 0.37 19.71 -6.39
C ARG A 372 -0.67 19.51 -7.50
N SER A 373 -1.91 19.29 -7.17
CA SER A 373 -3.00 19.63 -8.12
C SER A 373 -4.18 20.20 -7.34
N ASP A 374 -4.55 21.44 -7.66
CA ASP A 374 -5.69 22.16 -7.09
C ASP A 374 -7.07 21.54 -7.40
N SER A 375 -7.10 20.36 -8.00
CA SER A 375 -8.32 19.67 -8.44
C SER A 375 -8.74 18.46 -7.58
N LEU A 376 -7.92 18.03 -6.62
CA LEU A 376 -8.33 17.01 -5.66
C LEU A 376 -8.27 17.63 -4.26
N GLN A 377 -9.41 18.13 -3.76
CA GLN A 377 -9.63 18.43 -2.35
C GLN A 377 -10.30 17.25 -1.60
N PRO A 378 -9.79 16.00 -1.65
CA PRO A 378 -10.23 14.93 -0.76
C PRO A 378 -9.66 15.09 0.66
N GLU A 379 -8.57 15.88 0.83
CA GLU A 379 -7.82 15.94 2.10
C GLU A 379 -8.64 16.46 3.27
N ARG A 380 -9.50 17.45 3.08
CA ARG A 380 -10.37 17.95 4.15
C ARG A 380 -11.52 16.99 4.46
N GLU A 381 -12.05 16.29 3.47
CA GLU A 381 -13.10 15.28 3.67
C GLU A 381 -12.52 13.93 4.15
N LEU A 382 -11.35 13.51 3.66
CA LEU A 382 -10.66 12.30 4.10
C LEU A 382 -10.26 12.36 5.58
N CYS A 383 -9.69 13.47 6.04
CA CYS A 383 -9.35 13.65 7.46
C CYS A 383 -10.61 13.77 8.36
N SER A 384 -11.75 14.19 7.84
CA SER A 384 -13.00 14.31 8.62
C SER A 384 -13.79 13.01 8.73
N ARG A 385 -13.53 12.03 7.84
CA ARG A 385 -14.23 10.73 7.78
C ARG A 385 -13.35 9.55 8.19
N ALA A 386 -12.04 9.74 8.34
CA ALA A 386 -11.12 8.69 8.73
C ALA A 386 -11.44 8.19 10.15
N GLY A 387 -11.74 6.91 10.27
CA GLY A 387 -11.78 6.23 11.57
C GLY A 387 -10.44 6.38 12.29
N THR A 388 -10.48 6.47 13.60
CA THR A 388 -9.29 6.62 14.43
C THR A 388 -8.76 5.23 14.80
N VAL A 389 -7.48 4.98 14.53
CA VAL A 389 -6.82 3.70 14.81
C VAL A 389 -6.01 3.81 16.09
N PHE A 390 -6.13 2.81 16.96
CA PHE A 390 -5.38 2.69 18.19
C PHE A 390 -4.27 1.66 18.05
N VAL A 391 -3.06 2.01 18.46
CA VAL A 391 -1.95 1.08 18.57
C VAL A 391 -1.40 1.17 19.99
N ASP A 392 -1.38 0.04 20.70
CA ASP A 392 -0.74 -0.03 22.02
C ASP A 392 0.80 -0.09 21.90
N GLY A 393 1.48 0.08 23.04
CA GLY A 393 2.94 0.06 23.10
C GLY A 393 3.57 -1.31 22.72
N SER A 394 2.78 -2.35 22.52
CA SER A 394 3.19 -3.68 22.05
C SER A 394 3.04 -3.84 20.53
N GLY A 395 2.52 -2.84 19.83
CA GLY A 395 2.32 -2.88 18.38
C GLY A 395 1.03 -3.56 17.93
N ASN A 396 0.13 -3.92 18.87
CA ASN A 396 -1.16 -4.49 18.54
C ASN A 396 -2.22 -3.41 18.32
N ALA A 397 -2.92 -3.45 17.20
CA ALA A 397 -4.03 -2.55 16.93
C ALA A 397 -5.20 -2.84 17.88
N VAL A 398 -5.60 -1.87 18.70
CA VAL A 398 -6.70 -2.02 19.66
C VAL A 398 -8.02 -1.62 18.99
N CYS A 399 -8.43 -2.33 17.98
CA CYS A 399 -9.79 -2.24 17.41
C CYS A 399 -10.71 -3.40 17.85
N ARG A 400 -10.30 -4.18 18.89
CA ARG A 400 -10.94 -5.45 19.26
C ARG A 400 -12.37 -5.38 19.77
N ARG A 401 -12.93 -4.23 20.15
CA ARG A 401 -14.22 -4.21 20.85
C ARG A 401 -15.45 -3.83 20.04
N HIS A 402 -15.33 -3.27 18.85
CA HIS A 402 -16.51 -2.91 18.06
C HIS A 402 -16.86 -3.88 16.93
N ALA A 403 -15.89 -4.64 16.40
CA ALA A 403 -16.19 -5.70 15.43
C ALA A 403 -16.95 -6.88 16.07
N HIS A 404 -16.70 -7.19 17.34
CA HIS A 404 -17.37 -8.30 18.03
C HIS A 404 -18.86 -8.04 18.37
N ARG A 405 -19.29 -6.78 18.58
CA ARG A 405 -20.70 -6.50 18.85
C ARG A 405 -21.60 -6.56 17.62
N ARG A 406 -21.09 -6.21 16.43
CA ARG A 406 -21.86 -6.38 15.18
C ARG A 406 -21.97 -7.82 14.71
N MET A 407 -21.05 -8.72 15.11
CA MET A 407 -21.13 -10.16 14.78
C MET A 407 -22.12 -10.94 15.64
N GLN A 408 -22.57 -10.39 16.79
CA GLN A 408 -23.58 -11.03 17.65
C GLN A 408 -25.01 -10.63 17.30
N ASP A 409 -25.22 -9.48 16.67
CA ASP A 409 -26.57 -8.99 16.31
C ASP A 409 -27.06 -9.51 14.95
N ASP A 410 -26.20 -10.16 14.14
CA ASP A 410 -26.57 -10.74 12.83
C ASP A 410 -26.81 -12.27 12.87
N ASN A 411 -26.86 -12.89 14.06
CA ASN A 411 -27.09 -14.34 14.24
C ASN A 411 -28.32 -14.68 15.12
N ASP A 412 -29.26 -13.73 15.31
CA ASP A 412 -30.59 -14.01 15.89
C ASP A 412 -31.71 -13.76 14.86
#